data_5d6ca4f6fe4d95d9b43d0cf547cd5c24
#
_entry.id   5d6ca4f6fe4d95d9b43d0cf547cd5c24
#
_cell.length_a   1.000
_cell.length_b   1.000
_cell.length_c   1.000
_cell.angle_alpha   90.00
_cell.angle_beta   90.00
_cell.angle_gamma   90.00
#
_symmetry.space_group_name_H-M   'P 1'
#
loop_
_entity.id
_entity.type
_entity.pdbx_description
1 polymer ?
#
loop_
_entity_poly.entity_id
_entity_poly.type
_entity_poly.pdbx_seq_one_letter_code
_entity_poly.pdbx_strand_id
1 'polypeptide(L)'
;VALVPLLLLAAIVKAPAWIDDHRLARMVDRIQEYPPPAGADLGYFDRHVEVSGDSGDCWYTIRFELSTDRPIQEVLNHYRQAKIEDPDGDLGDYELVAYTPFDESGTPVDGTSATNSMILHLDGMYDGTWLDMRCY
;
A
#
# COMPACT_ATOMS: atom_id res chain seq x y z
N VAL A 1 -10.38 39.92 -0.47
CA VAL A 1 -11.07 39.60 0.80
C VAL A 1 -11.84 38.27 0.71
N ALA A 2 -12.41 37.94 -0.47
CA ALA A 2 -13.11 36.66 -0.67
C ALA A 2 -12.20 35.44 -0.86
N LEU A 3 -10.93 35.64 -1.19
CA LEU A 3 -9.94 34.56 -1.42
C LEU A 3 -9.54 33.82 -0.14
N VAL A 4 -9.43 34.53 0.99
CA VAL A 4 -9.01 33.92 2.25
C VAL A 4 -10.00 32.87 2.77
N PRO A 5 -11.33 33.13 2.83
CA PRO A 5 -12.28 32.11 3.27
C PRO A 5 -12.37 30.92 2.30
N LEU A 6 -12.17 31.14 1.01
CA LEU A 6 -12.14 30.05 0.03
C LEU A 6 -10.90 29.15 0.19
N LEU A 7 -9.75 29.75 0.46
CA LEU A 7 -8.52 29.00 0.73
C LEU A 7 -8.61 28.22 2.05
N LEU A 8 -9.20 28.79 3.08
CA LEU A 8 -9.46 28.10 4.34
C LEU A 8 -10.42 26.93 4.17
N LEU A 9 -11.48 27.12 3.42
CA LEU A 9 -12.44 26.05 3.13
C LEU A 9 -11.76 24.91 2.35
N ALA A 10 -10.97 25.25 1.32
CA ALA A 10 -10.20 24.27 0.57
C ALA A 10 -9.21 23.50 1.44
N ALA A 11 -8.54 24.17 2.38
CA ALA A 11 -7.62 23.54 3.32
C ALA A 11 -8.37 22.59 4.27
N ILE A 12 -9.52 22.99 4.80
CA ILE A 12 -10.36 22.16 5.68
C ILE A 12 -10.83 20.89 4.98
N VAL A 13 -11.19 20.98 3.69
CA VAL A 13 -11.63 19.82 2.91
C VAL A 13 -10.49 18.90 2.51
N LYS A 14 -9.30 19.44 2.25
CA LYS A 14 -8.14 18.69 1.77
C LYS A 14 -7.27 18.11 2.88
N ALA A 15 -7.21 18.78 4.03
CA ALA A 15 -6.33 18.37 5.13
C ALA A 15 -6.57 16.94 5.64
N PRO A 16 -7.82 16.43 5.78
CA PRO A 16 -8.04 15.05 6.20
C PRO A 16 -7.39 14.03 5.27
N ALA A 17 -7.54 14.19 3.95
CA ALA A 17 -6.92 13.30 2.97
C ALA A 17 -5.38 13.37 3.03
N TRP A 18 -4.80 14.55 3.22
CA TRP A 18 -3.35 14.69 3.37
C TRP A 18 -2.81 14.02 4.62
N ILE A 19 -3.53 14.10 5.74
CA ILE A 19 -3.15 13.43 7.00
C ILE A 19 -3.15 11.92 6.79
N ASP A 20 -4.18 11.39 6.19
CA ASP A 20 -4.31 9.96 5.95
C ASP A 20 -3.28 9.48 4.91
N ASP A 21 -3.03 10.24 3.85
CA ASP A 21 -1.97 9.96 2.88
C ASP A 21 -0.58 9.92 3.54
N HIS A 22 -0.32 10.83 4.49
CA HIS A 22 0.93 10.83 5.24
C HIS A 22 1.07 9.59 6.13
N ARG A 23 -0.01 9.18 6.79
CA ARG A 23 -0.03 7.96 7.61
C ARG A 23 0.28 6.72 6.77
N LEU A 24 -0.35 6.61 5.59
CA LEU A 24 -0.09 5.53 4.64
C LEU A 24 1.33 5.59 4.07
N ALA A 25 1.83 6.77 3.73
CA ALA A 25 3.20 6.93 3.24
C ALA A 25 4.23 6.44 4.28
N ARG A 26 4.00 6.70 5.56
CA ARG A 26 4.84 6.16 6.63
C ARG A 26 4.80 4.65 6.74
N MET A 27 3.63 4.04 6.53
CA MET A 27 3.52 2.59 6.46
C MET A 27 4.32 2.03 5.26
N VAL A 28 4.21 2.65 4.10
CA VAL A 28 5.00 2.29 2.91
C VAL A 28 6.50 2.38 3.20
N ASP A 29 6.95 3.44 3.85
CA ASP A 29 8.35 3.60 4.22
C ASP A 29 8.83 2.48 5.15
N ARG A 30 8.03 2.09 6.15
CA ARG A 30 8.35 0.96 7.04
C ARG A 30 8.49 -0.36 6.28
N ILE A 31 7.64 -0.60 5.29
CA ILE A 31 7.74 -1.80 4.45
C ILE A 31 9.02 -1.78 3.63
N GLN A 32 9.37 -0.63 3.06
CA GLN A 32 10.59 -0.48 2.25
C GLN A 32 11.87 -0.55 3.08
N GLU A 33 11.83 -0.10 4.33
CA GLU A 33 12.96 -0.19 5.27
C GLU A 33 13.19 -1.62 5.76
N TYR A 34 12.17 -2.45 5.75
CA TYR A 34 12.31 -3.85 6.10
C TYR A 34 13.11 -4.57 5.00
N PRO A 35 14.24 -5.22 5.35
CA PRO A 35 15.09 -5.85 4.34
C PRO A 35 14.34 -6.93 3.57
N PRO A 36 14.38 -6.92 2.23
CA PRO A 36 13.79 -8.00 1.45
C PRO A 36 14.51 -9.33 1.73
N PRO A 37 13.87 -10.47 1.43
CA PRO A 37 14.53 -11.76 1.58
C PRO A 37 15.78 -11.85 0.69
N ALA A 38 16.75 -12.65 1.09
CA ALA A 38 17.98 -12.82 0.33
C ALA A 38 17.68 -13.23 -1.13
N GLY A 39 18.28 -12.55 -2.09
CA GLY A 39 18.03 -12.78 -3.53
C GLY A 39 16.78 -12.09 -4.07
N ALA A 40 16.14 -11.23 -3.30
CA ALA A 40 15.02 -10.42 -3.75
C ALA A 40 15.35 -8.93 -3.66
N ASP A 41 14.90 -8.16 -4.63
CA ASP A 41 15.03 -6.71 -4.69
C ASP A 41 13.66 -6.06 -4.82
N LEU A 42 13.42 -5.02 -4.01
CA LEU A 42 12.24 -4.18 -4.15
C LEU A 42 12.39 -3.30 -5.39
N GLY A 43 11.42 -3.37 -6.29
CA GLY A 43 11.35 -2.49 -7.45
C GLY A 43 11.20 -1.04 -7.02
N TYR A 44 12.01 -0.16 -7.60
CA TYR A 44 12.04 1.26 -7.21
C TYR A 44 10.79 2.03 -7.67
N PHE A 45 10.07 1.55 -8.69
CA PHE A 45 9.05 2.33 -9.38
C PHE A 45 7.61 1.87 -9.23
N ASP A 46 7.35 0.67 -8.74
CA ASP A 46 6.01 0.08 -8.81
C ASP A 46 5.34 -0.10 -7.45
N ARG A 47 5.50 0.87 -6.56
CA ARG A 47 4.63 0.95 -5.40
C ARG A 47 3.31 1.61 -5.80
N HIS A 48 2.24 0.91 -5.56
CA HIS A 48 0.90 1.43 -5.77
C HIS A 48 0.18 1.52 -4.43
N VAL A 49 -0.34 2.68 -4.13
CA VAL A 49 -1.14 2.93 -2.92
C VAL A 49 -2.50 3.44 -3.34
N GLU A 50 -3.53 2.77 -2.89
CA GLU A 50 -4.91 3.13 -3.18
C GLU A 50 -5.71 3.22 -1.88
N VAL A 51 -6.59 4.21 -1.82
CA VAL A 51 -7.53 4.40 -0.73
C VAL A 51 -8.94 4.32 -1.30
N SER A 52 -9.77 3.51 -0.67
CA SER A 52 -11.19 3.41 -0.96
C SER A 52 -11.97 3.38 0.34
N GLY A 53 -13.28 3.52 0.26
CA GLY A 53 -14.10 3.46 1.45
C GLY A 53 -15.58 3.34 1.14
N ASP A 54 -16.31 3.05 2.18
CA ASP A 54 -17.77 2.98 2.17
C ASP A 54 -18.30 3.30 3.56
N SER A 55 -19.27 4.19 3.62
CA SER A 55 -20.00 4.52 4.86
C SER A 55 -19.13 4.98 6.04
N GLY A 56 -17.98 5.57 5.76
CA GLY A 56 -17.02 6.05 6.75
C GLY A 56 -15.87 5.10 7.07
N ASP A 57 -15.91 3.89 6.53
CA ASP A 57 -14.79 2.95 6.65
C ASP A 57 -13.74 3.22 5.60
N CYS A 58 -12.50 3.37 6.00
CA CYS A 58 -11.36 3.54 5.09
C CYS A 58 -10.64 2.22 4.87
N TRP A 59 -10.42 1.91 3.62
CA TRP A 59 -9.62 0.77 3.18
C TRP A 59 -8.39 1.26 2.45
N TYR A 60 -7.28 0.59 2.65
CA TYR A 60 -6.07 0.83 1.89
C TYR A 60 -5.59 -0.45 1.20
N THR A 61 -4.99 -0.27 0.04
CA THR A 61 -4.28 -1.30 -0.71
C THR A 61 -2.89 -0.80 -1.01
N ILE A 62 -1.87 -1.58 -0.66
CA ILE A 62 -0.47 -1.28 -0.97
C ILE A 62 0.11 -2.44 -1.77
N ARG A 63 0.66 -2.15 -2.93
CA ARG A 63 1.31 -3.15 -3.80
C ARG A 63 2.75 -2.78 -4.07
N PHE A 64 3.61 -3.78 -4.03
CA PHE A 64 5.01 -3.68 -4.40
C PHE A 64 5.36 -4.76 -5.39
N GLU A 65 6.25 -4.45 -6.30
CA GLU A 65 6.90 -5.44 -7.15
C GLU A 65 8.25 -5.85 -6.55
N LEU A 66 8.48 -7.15 -6.47
CA LEU A 66 9.75 -7.75 -6.07
C LEU A 66 10.35 -8.49 -7.24
N SER A 67 11.62 -8.25 -7.52
CA SER A 67 12.41 -9.11 -8.40
C SER A 67 12.98 -10.25 -7.58
N THR A 68 12.47 -11.46 -7.77
CA THR A 68 12.91 -12.64 -7.05
C THR A 68 12.53 -13.92 -7.80
N ASP A 69 13.37 -14.94 -7.68
CA ASP A 69 13.09 -16.31 -8.11
C ASP A 69 12.69 -17.24 -6.95
N ARG A 70 12.54 -16.67 -5.74
CA ARG A 70 12.17 -17.43 -4.55
C ARG A 70 10.69 -17.83 -4.58
N PRO A 71 10.34 -18.96 -3.93
CA PRO A 71 8.94 -19.37 -3.82
C PRO A 71 8.09 -18.34 -3.09
N ILE A 72 6.83 -18.21 -3.50
CA ILE A 72 5.86 -17.29 -2.92
C ILE A 72 5.77 -17.45 -1.40
N GLN A 73 5.74 -18.67 -0.90
CA GLN A 73 5.60 -18.95 0.52
C GLN A 73 6.79 -18.44 1.35
N GLU A 74 7.98 -18.51 0.82
CA GLU A 74 9.16 -17.94 1.50
C GLU A 74 9.07 -16.43 1.61
N VAL A 75 8.66 -15.75 0.56
CA VAL A 75 8.48 -14.30 0.54
C VAL A 75 7.37 -13.88 1.50
N LEU A 76 6.23 -14.55 1.47
CA LEU A 76 5.13 -14.30 2.40
C LEU A 76 5.53 -14.49 3.86
N ASN A 77 6.22 -15.57 4.18
CA ASN A 77 6.67 -15.85 5.53
C ASN A 77 7.67 -14.81 6.02
N HIS A 78 8.55 -14.36 5.14
CA HIS A 78 9.51 -13.31 5.45
C HIS A 78 8.81 -11.99 5.84
N TYR A 79 7.83 -11.55 5.05
CA TYR A 79 7.11 -10.30 5.32
C TYR A 79 6.09 -10.42 6.45
N ARG A 80 5.52 -11.59 6.69
CA ARG A 80 4.66 -11.83 7.86
C ARG A 80 5.40 -11.66 9.18
N GLN A 81 6.68 -11.97 9.22
CA GLN A 81 7.53 -11.77 10.39
C GLN A 81 7.81 -10.30 10.69
N ALA A 82 7.69 -9.44 9.69
CA ALA A 82 7.97 -8.02 9.83
C ALA A 82 7.02 -7.30 10.77
N LYS A 83 5.74 -7.72 10.83
CA LYS A 83 4.69 -7.10 11.64
C LYS A 83 4.71 -5.58 11.51
N ILE A 84 4.54 -5.10 10.28
CA ILE A 84 4.56 -3.68 9.97
C ILE A 84 3.42 -2.97 10.70
N GLU A 85 3.72 -1.84 11.29
CA GLU A 85 2.75 -0.97 11.91
C GLU A 85 1.83 -0.35 10.85
N ASP A 86 0.53 -0.55 11.00
CA ASP A 86 -0.49 -0.01 10.10
C ASP A 86 -0.75 1.49 10.35
N PRO A 87 -1.63 2.16 9.59
CA PRO A 87 -1.92 3.58 9.81
C PRO A 87 -2.47 3.91 11.20
N ASP A 88 -3.13 2.98 11.88
CA ASP A 88 -3.68 3.15 13.23
C ASP A 88 -2.66 2.85 14.33
N GLY A 89 -1.50 2.34 13.99
CA GLY A 89 -0.45 1.98 14.94
C GLY A 89 -0.48 0.52 15.40
N ASP A 90 -1.33 -0.31 14.82
CA ASP A 90 -1.42 -1.74 15.11
C ASP A 90 -0.37 -2.53 14.31
N LEU A 91 0.19 -3.55 14.95
CA LEU A 91 1.25 -4.36 14.34
C LEU A 91 0.68 -5.55 13.57
N GLY A 92 0.91 -5.58 12.26
CA GLY A 92 0.54 -6.71 11.42
C GLY A 92 -0.96 -6.86 11.18
N ASP A 93 -1.75 -5.82 11.42
CA ASP A 93 -3.20 -5.82 11.23
C ASP A 93 -3.57 -5.51 9.77
N TYR A 94 -3.20 -6.41 8.89
CA TYR A 94 -3.49 -6.35 7.45
C TYR A 94 -3.47 -7.75 6.85
N GLU A 95 -4.15 -7.92 5.73
CA GLU A 95 -4.06 -9.11 4.91
C GLU A 95 -2.88 -8.99 3.94
N LEU A 96 -2.07 -10.03 3.87
CA LEU A 96 -0.88 -10.09 3.03
C LEU A 96 -0.99 -11.24 2.04
N VAL A 97 -0.92 -10.91 0.76
CA VAL A 97 -0.95 -11.87 -0.36
C VAL A 97 0.23 -11.60 -1.28
N ALA A 98 0.75 -12.64 -1.88
CA ALA A 98 1.73 -12.52 -2.95
C ALA A 98 1.31 -13.35 -4.16
N TYR A 99 1.52 -12.82 -5.34
CA TYR A 99 1.20 -13.49 -6.59
C TYR A 99 2.19 -13.09 -7.69
N THR A 100 2.26 -13.92 -8.72
CA THR A 100 3.06 -13.61 -9.90
C THR A 100 2.25 -12.74 -10.86
N PRO A 101 2.88 -11.77 -11.58
CA PRO A 101 2.18 -10.92 -12.54
C PRO A 101 1.87 -11.65 -13.86
N PHE A 102 1.72 -12.97 -13.82
CA PHE A 102 1.39 -13.80 -14.97
C PHE A 102 0.03 -14.43 -14.77
N ASP A 103 -0.76 -14.52 -15.84
CA ASP A 103 -2.01 -15.26 -15.84
C ASP A 103 -1.78 -16.78 -15.86
N GLU A 104 -2.84 -17.56 -15.78
CA GLU A 104 -2.78 -19.03 -15.82
C GLU A 104 -2.17 -19.59 -17.12
N SER A 105 -2.15 -18.79 -18.20
CA SER A 105 -1.54 -19.16 -19.48
C SER A 105 -0.04 -18.81 -19.56
N GLY A 106 0.51 -18.16 -18.51
CA GLY A 106 1.89 -17.69 -18.50
C GLY A 106 2.09 -16.36 -19.24
N THR A 107 1.01 -15.65 -19.56
CA THR A 107 1.07 -14.34 -20.19
C THR A 107 1.23 -13.26 -19.12
N PRO A 108 2.18 -12.29 -19.30
CA PRO A 108 2.32 -11.20 -18.35
C PRO A 108 1.04 -10.38 -18.24
N VAL A 109 0.55 -10.21 -17.00
CA VAL A 109 -0.48 -9.24 -16.69
C VAL A 109 0.21 -7.87 -16.68
N ASP A 110 -0.42 -6.84 -17.24
CA ASP A 110 0.12 -5.47 -17.32
C ASP A 110 1.36 -5.26 -18.21
N GLY A 111 1.64 -6.19 -19.14
CA GLY A 111 2.70 -6.03 -20.13
C GLY A 111 4.12 -6.03 -19.58
N THR A 112 4.33 -6.50 -18.36
CA THR A 112 5.67 -6.68 -17.79
C THR A 112 6.38 -7.85 -18.44
N SER A 113 7.60 -7.65 -18.91
CA SER A 113 8.42 -8.70 -19.53
C SER A 113 9.34 -9.41 -18.53
N ALA A 114 9.26 -9.07 -17.24
CA ALA A 114 10.11 -9.63 -16.22
C ALA A 114 9.69 -11.06 -15.86
N THR A 115 10.56 -12.03 -16.09
CA THR A 115 10.30 -13.45 -15.81
C THR A 115 10.37 -13.80 -14.31
N ASN A 116 10.98 -12.94 -13.48
CA ASN A 116 11.25 -13.16 -12.07
C ASN A 116 10.63 -12.06 -11.20
N SER A 117 9.38 -11.70 -11.48
CA SER A 117 8.64 -10.70 -10.70
C SER A 117 7.58 -11.33 -9.84
N MET A 118 7.38 -10.75 -8.66
CA MET A 118 6.31 -11.10 -7.74
C MET A 118 5.68 -9.82 -7.22
N ILE A 119 4.36 -9.82 -7.10
CA ILE A 119 3.63 -8.69 -6.51
C ILE A 119 3.27 -9.05 -5.07
N LEU A 120 3.70 -8.20 -4.15
CA LEU A 120 3.31 -8.25 -2.75
C LEU A 120 2.17 -7.26 -2.54
N HIS A 121 1.07 -7.74 -2.00
CA HIS A 121 -0.18 -7.00 -1.86
C HIS A 121 -0.62 -7.02 -0.40
N LEU A 122 -0.81 -5.83 0.17
CA LEU A 122 -1.31 -5.63 1.52
C LEU A 122 -2.63 -4.88 1.47
N ASP A 123 -3.64 -5.42 2.13
CA ASP A 123 -4.95 -4.80 2.30
C ASP A 123 -5.28 -4.66 3.78
N GLY A 124 -5.85 -3.54 4.14
CA GLY A 124 -6.31 -3.33 5.49
C GLY A 124 -7.32 -2.20 5.61
N MET A 125 -7.93 -2.14 6.78
CA MET A 125 -8.78 -1.03 7.19
C MET A 125 -8.00 -0.12 8.13
N TYR A 126 -8.37 1.15 8.16
CA TYR A 126 -7.86 2.10 9.15
C TYR A 126 -8.93 3.14 9.50
N ASP A 127 -8.78 3.75 10.67
CA ASP A 127 -9.62 4.86 11.07
C ASP A 127 -9.18 6.12 10.33
N GLY A 128 -9.94 6.47 9.30
CA GLY A 128 -9.70 7.67 8.50
C GLY A 128 -9.90 8.93 9.33
N THR A 129 -9.17 9.96 8.96
CA THR A 129 -9.39 11.30 9.53
C THR A 129 -10.78 11.78 9.13
N TRP A 130 -11.49 12.35 10.11
CA TRP A 130 -12.82 12.89 9.90
C TRP A 130 -12.87 13.82 8.68
N LEU A 131 -13.83 13.61 7.79
CA LEU A 131 -13.98 14.29 6.50
C LEU A 131 -13.02 13.84 5.37
N ASP A 132 -12.30 12.73 5.51
CA ASP A 132 -11.68 12.14 4.32
C ASP A 132 -12.77 11.56 3.41
N MET A 133 -13.08 12.28 2.35
CA MET A 133 -14.19 11.94 1.45
C MET A 133 -14.00 10.64 0.67
N ARG A 134 -12.79 10.08 0.68
CA ARG A 134 -12.53 8.78 0.03
C ARG A 134 -13.10 7.60 0.82
N CYS A 135 -13.48 7.84 2.07
CA CYS A 135 -14.02 6.82 2.97
C CYS A 135 -15.56 6.78 3.00
N TYR A 136 -16.21 7.56 2.14
CA TYR A 136 -17.69 7.68 2.09
C TYR A 136 -18.27 7.33 0.73
#